data_bb44b8456273c1f5e22321e7403510e3
#
_entry.id   bb44b8456273c1f5e22321e7403510e3
#
_cell.length_a   1.000
_cell.length_b   1.000
_cell.length_c   1.000
_cell.angle_alpha   90.00
_cell.angle_beta   90.00
_cell.angle_gamma   90.00
#
_symmetry.space_group_name_H-M   'P 1'
#
loop_
_entity.id
_entity.type
_entity.pdbx_description
1 polymer ?
#
loop_
_entity_poly.entity_id
_entity_poly.type
_entity_poly.pdbx_seq_one_letter_code
_entity_poly.pdbx_strand_id
1 'polypeptide(L)'
;MNKIFLYIFIILSFSSFSQELNCNIVVNASQTGDENLQIFKTLESQISDFINNTNWTNNSFTSKQRINCSMVINISNYNNDTFQGTIQIQSSRPIFNSSYESSVYNYIDKDFSFKYQEFQNFVFNPAQFESNLISVLSFHVYLILGIDSDTFELNSGKRHYQQARSILDYSSSTNYLGWNAKDGRQNRYYLIDNILSPTFKEFSNVLYNYHLNGLDKMYEDAKKSK
;
A
#
# COMPACT_ATOMS: atom_id res chain seq x y z
N MET A 1 23.34 -32.45 28.56
CA MET A 1 22.25 -31.43 28.62
C MET A 1 22.56 -30.20 27.76
N ASN A 2 23.79 -29.71 27.65
CA ASN A 2 24.09 -28.43 26.96
C ASN A 2 23.93 -28.45 25.42
N LYS A 3 24.03 -29.59 24.75
CA LYS A 3 23.88 -29.68 23.28
C LYS A 3 22.43 -29.58 22.82
N ILE A 4 21.46 -30.06 23.59
CA ILE A 4 20.04 -29.98 23.28
C ILE A 4 19.55 -28.52 23.37
N PHE A 5 20.03 -27.76 24.37
CA PHE A 5 19.75 -26.34 24.50
C PHE A 5 20.29 -25.50 23.31
N LEU A 6 21.44 -25.88 22.76
CA LEU A 6 22.03 -25.21 21.59
C LEU A 6 21.17 -25.45 20.33
N TYR A 7 20.64 -26.64 20.14
CA TYR A 7 19.76 -26.96 19.00
C TYR A 7 18.39 -26.27 19.13
N ILE A 8 17.84 -26.14 20.34
CA ILE A 8 16.59 -25.40 20.57
C ILE A 8 16.78 -23.92 20.29
N PHE A 9 17.93 -23.33 20.62
CA PHE A 9 18.23 -21.92 20.36
C PHE A 9 18.39 -21.63 18.86
N ILE A 10 18.91 -22.56 18.06
CA ILE A 10 19.07 -22.44 16.61
C ILE A 10 17.71 -22.52 15.90
N ILE A 11 16.77 -23.32 16.40
CA ILE A 11 15.42 -23.45 15.83
C ILE A 11 14.55 -22.20 16.07
N LEU A 12 14.79 -21.47 17.18
CA LEU A 12 14.05 -20.24 17.51
C LEU A 12 14.48 -19.00 16.69
N SER A 13 15.55 -19.09 15.91
CA SER A 13 16.13 -17.96 15.17
C SER A 13 15.49 -17.69 13.79
N PHE A 14 14.50 -18.47 13.35
CA PHE A 14 13.92 -18.36 12.01
C PHE A 14 12.52 -17.75 11.96
N SER A 15 12.20 -16.83 12.88
CA SER A 15 11.02 -15.97 12.69
C SER A 15 11.41 -14.78 11.80
N SER A 16 11.77 -15.03 10.55
CA SER A 16 11.83 -13.97 9.53
C SER A 16 10.41 -13.54 9.21
N PHE A 17 9.93 -12.49 9.89
CA PHE A 17 8.71 -11.81 9.45
C PHE A 17 8.99 -11.26 8.05
N SER A 18 8.25 -11.77 7.10
CA SER A 18 8.27 -11.29 5.73
C SER A 18 7.58 -9.93 5.69
N GLN A 19 8.35 -8.87 5.60
CA GLN A 19 7.85 -7.51 5.37
C GLN A 19 7.91 -7.25 3.87
N GLU A 20 6.76 -7.07 3.24
CA GLU A 20 6.69 -6.84 1.79
C GLU A 20 7.00 -5.38 1.43
N LEU A 21 6.69 -4.45 2.33
CA LEU A 21 6.79 -3.01 2.08
C LEU A 21 7.93 -2.38 2.89
N ASN A 22 8.50 -1.34 2.32
CA ASN A 22 9.37 -0.36 2.97
C ASN A 22 8.75 1.02 2.73
N CYS A 23 7.73 1.34 3.52
CA CYS A 23 6.91 2.53 3.32
C CYS A 23 7.28 3.64 4.29
N ASN A 24 7.62 4.81 3.76
CA ASN A 24 7.79 6.02 4.55
C ASN A 24 6.42 6.68 4.77
N ILE A 25 6.04 6.86 6.03
CA ILE A 25 4.77 7.49 6.43
C ILE A 25 5.04 8.87 6.97
N VAL A 26 4.25 9.85 6.55
CA VAL A 26 4.30 11.22 7.07
C VAL A 26 2.87 11.69 7.34
N VAL A 27 2.60 12.14 8.55
CA VAL A 27 1.34 12.79 8.93
C VAL A 27 1.57 14.30 9.10
N ASN A 28 1.05 15.06 8.15
CA ASN A 28 1.13 16.52 8.16
C ASN A 28 -0.20 17.10 8.68
N ALA A 29 -0.16 17.76 9.82
CA ALA A 29 -1.32 18.36 10.46
C ALA A 29 -1.22 19.91 10.51
N SER A 30 -0.36 20.53 9.72
CA SER A 30 -0.14 21.99 9.74
C SER A 30 -1.41 22.81 9.47
N GLN A 31 -2.38 22.25 8.75
CA GLN A 31 -3.66 22.90 8.46
C GLN A 31 -4.62 22.92 9.66
N THR A 32 -4.39 22.10 10.69
CA THR A 32 -5.26 22.06 11.88
C THR A 32 -4.98 23.20 12.88
N GLY A 33 -3.83 23.85 12.75
CA GLY A 33 -3.32 24.83 13.72
C GLY A 33 -2.64 24.20 14.94
N ASP A 34 -2.72 22.87 15.11
CA ASP A 34 -2.22 22.09 16.26
C ASP A 34 -1.26 20.97 15.82
N GLU A 35 -0.40 21.25 14.86
CA GLU A 35 0.49 20.26 14.23
C GLU A 35 1.42 19.51 15.20
N ASN A 36 1.68 20.08 16.37
CA ASN A 36 2.57 19.49 17.37
C ASN A 36 1.86 18.57 18.37
N LEU A 37 0.56 18.34 18.23
CA LEU A 37 -0.15 17.42 19.12
C LEU A 37 0.45 16.01 19.03
N GLN A 38 0.60 15.38 20.20
CA GLN A 38 1.16 14.03 20.32
C GLN A 38 0.36 13.00 19.50
N ILE A 39 -0.95 13.17 19.38
CA ILE A 39 -1.84 12.27 18.65
C ILE A 39 -1.43 12.10 17.20
N PHE A 40 -0.93 13.13 16.50
CA PHE A 40 -0.48 13.01 15.10
C PHE A 40 0.81 12.21 14.98
N LYS A 41 1.74 12.37 15.93
CA LYS A 41 2.99 11.59 16.00
C LYS A 41 2.71 10.13 16.30
N THR A 42 1.79 9.86 17.22
CA THR A 42 1.36 8.51 17.56
C THR A 42 0.66 7.86 16.38
N LEU A 43 -0.21 8.58 15.67
CA LEU A 43 -0.87 8.12 14.45
C LEU A 43 0.15 7.75 13.36
N GLU A 44 1.14 8.62 13.11
CA GLU A 44 2.21 8.37 12.13
C GLU A 44 2.98 7.09 12.46
N SER A 45 3.42 6.94 13.70
CA SER A 45 4.14 5.74 14.15
C SER A 45 3.28 4.48 14.02
N GLN A 46 2.02 4.52 14.44
CA GLN A 46 1.13 3.35 14.37
C GLN A 46 0.79 2.96 12.92
N ILE A 47 0.60 3.94 12.01
CA ILE A 47 0.41 3.65 10.59
C ILE A 47 1.69 3.04 10.00
N SER A 48 2.86 3.58 10.36
CA SER A 48 4.15 3.05 9.90
C SER A 48 4.34 1.60 10.35
N ASP A 49 4.06 1.31 11.61
CA ASP A 49 4.14 -0.05 12.15
C ASP A 49 3.13 -0.99 11.47
N PHE A 50 1.90 -0.52 11.28
CA PHE A 50 0.86 -1.31 10.61
C PHE A 50 1.22 -1.66 9.18
N ILE A 51 1.66 -0.69 8.37
CA ILE A 51 1.98 -0.90 6.96
C ILE A 51 3.22 -1.78 6.79
N ASN A 52 4.28 -1.51 7.57
CA ASN A 52 5.57 -2.16 7.39
C ASN A 52 5.69 -3.51 8.10
N ASN A 53 4.88 -3.79 9.13
CA ASN A 53 4.99 -5.00 9.93
C ASN A 53 3.84 -6.00 9.72
N THR A 54 2.76 -5.60 9.02
CA THR A 54 1.69 -6.52 8.63
C THR A 54 2.19 -7.45 7.53
N ASN A 55 1.90 -8.74 7.66
CA ASN A 55 2.10 -9.71 6.59
C ASN A 55 0.93 -9.63 5.60
N TRP A 56 1.15 -8.98 4.46
CA TRP A 56 0.12 -8.73 3.45
C TRP A 56 -0.07 -9.91 2.50
N THR A 57 0.96 -10.71 2.34
CA THR A 57 0.96 -11.89 1.46
C THR A 57 1.55 -13.09 2.21
N ASN A 58 1.38 -14.29 1.66
CA ASN A 58 2.04 -15.48 2.20
C ASN A 58 3.44 -15.70 1.58
N ASN A 59 3.99 -14.70 0.90
CA ASN A 59 5.31 -14.78 0.28
C ASN A 59 6.37 -14.26 1.24
N SER A 60 7.58 -14.80 1.16
CA SER A 60 8.74 -14.28 1.87
C SER A 60 9.51 -13.31 0.99
N PHE A 61 9.77 -12.11 1.47
CA PHE A 61 10.56 -11.09 0.79
C PHE A 61 11.92 -10.94 1.48
N THR A 62 12.97 -10.84 0.73
CA THR A 62 14.25 -10.38 1.26
C THR A 62 14.22 -8.86 1.41
N SER A 63 15.11 -8.28 2.22
CA SER A 63 15.17 -6.82 2.39
C SER A 63 15.37 -6.04 1.09
N LYS A 64 15.97 -6.66 0.07
CA LYS A 64 16.19 -6.07 -1.27
C LYS A 64 14.96 -6.16 -2.19
N GLN A 65 14.01 -7.02 -1.86
CA GLN A 65 12.77 -7.23 -2.63
C GLN A 65 11.60 -6.40 -2.09
N ARG A 66 11.79 -5.72 -0.96
CA ARG A 66 10.74 -4.85 -0.41
C ARG A 66 10.40 -3.75 -1.39
N ILE A 67 9.11 -3.48 -1.50
CA ILE A 67 8.57 -2.43 -2.36
C ILE A 67 8.74 -1.09 -1.65
N ASN A 68 9.50 -0.17 -2.24
CA ASN A 68 9.64 1.19 -1.75
C ASN A 68 8.35 1.97 -2.01
N CYS A 69 7.78 2.55 -0.95
CA CYS A 69 6.62 3.41 -1.06
C CYS A 69 6.66 4.56 -0.05
N SER A 70 5.82 5.56 -0.29
CA SER A 70 5.55 6.64 0.65
C SER A 70 4.07 6.95 0.71
N MET A 71 3.58 7.31 1.91
CA MET A 71 2.23 7.78 2.14
C MET A 71 2.29 9.09 2.94
N VAL A 72 1.84 10.16 2.34
CA VAL A 72 1.75 11.48 2.98
C VAL A 72 0.29 11.78 3.28
N ILE A 73 -0.04 11.85 4.55
CA ILE A 73 -1.39 12.11 5.06
C ILE A 73 -1.45 13.57 5.47
N ASN A 74 -2.22 14.36 4.74
CA ASN A 74 -2.45 15.76 5.08
C ASN A 74 -3.79 15.88 5.81
N ILE A 75 -3.75 16.15 7.11
CA ILE A 75 -4.93 16.35 7.93
C ILE A 75 -5.38 17.81 7.79
N SER A 76 -6.59 17.99 7.25
CA SER A 76 -7.19 19.32 7.07
C SER A 76 -8.10 19.72 8.23
N ASN A 77 -8.68 18.74 8.94
CA ASN A 77 -9.53 18.98 10.10
C ASN A 77 -9.40 17.84 11.10
N TYR A 78 -9.39 18.21 12.38
CA TYR A 78 -9.37 17.32 13.52
C TYR A 78 -10.34 17.79 14.58
N ASN A 79 -11.25 16.95 14.99
CA ASN A 79 -12.19 17.22 16.07
C ASN A 79 -12.44 15.97 16.90
N ASN A 80 -12.00 15.97 18.14
CA ASN A 80 -12.01 14.85 19.08
C ASN A 80 -11.30 13.61 18.52
N ASP A 81 -12.07 12.62 18.04
CA ASP A 81 -11.57 11.36 17.46
C ASP A 81 -11.69 11.30 15.93
N THR A 82 -12.21 12.36 15.32
CA THR A 82 -12.54 12.38 13.89
C THR A 82 -11.54 13.22 13.12
N PHE A 83 -10.96 12.60 12.11
CA PHE A 83 -9.94 13.17 11.22
C PHE A 83 -10.51 13.29 9.81
N GLN A 84 -10.18 14.39 9.14
CA GLN A 84 -10.45 14.60 7.72
C GLN A 84 -9.16 15.07 7.04
N GLY A 85 -8.94 14.59 5.83
CA GLY A 85 -7.74 14.95 5.10
C GLY A 85 -7.67 14.29 3.73
N THR A 86 -6.47 14.24 3.21
CA THR A 86 -6.12 13.53 1.98
C THR A 86 -4.94 12.62 2.23
N ILE A 87 -4.81 11.56 1.47
CA ILE A 87 -3.62 10.73 1.48
C ILE A 87 -3.02 10.67 0.07
N GLN A 88 -1.76 11.02 -0.04
CA GLN A 88 -0.97 10.86 -1.25
C GLN A 88 -0.10 9.62 -1.12
N ILE A 89 -0.24 8.71 -2.06
CA ILE A 89 0.46 7.43 -2.08
C ILE A 89 1.35 7.36 -3.31
N GLN A 90 2.59 6.94 -3.12
CA GLN A 90 3.54 6.75 -4.20
C GLN A 90 4.34 5.46 -3.97
N SER A 91 4.53 4.66 -5.01
CA SER A 91 5.48 3.56 -4.98
C SER A 91 6.37 3.57 -6.21
N SER A 92 7.59 3.04 -6.04
CA SER A 92 8.59 2.92 -7.09
C SER A 92 9.23 1.53 -7.07
N ARG A 93 9.74 1.13 -8.23
CA ARG A 93 10.57 -0.06 -8.35
C ARG A 93 11.93 0.28 -8.96
N PRO A 94 13.01 -0.39 -8.52
CA PRO A 94 14.32 -0.23 -9.12
C PRO A 94 14.31 -0.76 -10.58
N ILE A 95 15.04 -0.07 -11.46
CA ILE A 95 15.30 -0.52 -12.82
C ILE A 95 16.54 -1.40 -12.81
N PHE A 96 16.47 -2.58 -13.46
CA PHE A 96 17.56 -3.55 -13.45
C PHE A 96 18.86 -2.93 -13.96
N ASN A 97 19.95 -3.22 -13.25
CA ASN A 97 21.32 -2.74 -13.54
C ASN A 97 21.42 -1.22 -13.71
N SER A 98 20.63 -0.47 -12.93
CA SER A 98 20.60 0.99 -12.92
C SER A 98 20.53 1.54 -11.51
N SER A 99 20.90 2.81 -11.33
CA SER A 99 20.68 3.56 -10.09
C SER A 99 19.33 4.30 -10.08
N TYR A 100 18.53 4.17 -11.14
CA TYR A 100 17.23 4.83 -11.26
C TYR A 100 16.10 3.94 -10.78
N GLU A 101 15.03 4.60 -10.34
CA GLU A 101 13.76 3.96 -10.00
C GLU A 101 12.66 4.44 -10.96
N SER A 102 11.70 3.58 -11.26
CA SER A 102 10.48 3.91 -11.99
C SER A 102 9.33 4.07 -11.00
N SER A 103 8.61 5.19 -11.09
CA SER A 103 7.35 5.35 -10.34
C SER A 103 6.29 4.46 -10.98
N VAL A 104 5.73 3.54 -10.20
CA VAL A 104 4.73 2.56 -10.67
C VAL A 104 3.32 2.86 -10.16
N TYR A 105 3.20 3.53 -9.02
CA TYR A 105 1.93 3.99 -8.48
C TYR A 105 2.06 5.40 -7.93
N ASN A 106 1.15 6.29 -8.31
CA ASN A 106 1.05 7.65 -7.77
C ASN A 106 -0.42 8.07 -7.76
N TYR A 107 -0.99 8.22 -6.57
CA TYR A 107 -2.41 8.52 -6.38
C TYR A 107 -2.63 9.47 -5.22
N ILE A 108 -3.60 10.38 -5.37
CA ILE A 108 -4.09 11.24 -4.30
C ILE A 108 -5.54 10.86 -4.03
N ASP A 109 -5.78 10.29 -2.85
CA ASP A 109 -7.11 10.00 -2.35
C ASP A 109 -7.61 11.20 -1.53
N LYS A 110 -8.68 11.80 -2.00
CA LYS A 110 -9.28 13.01 -1.40
C LYS A 110 -10.41 12.69 -0.43
N ASP A 111 -10.94 11.48 -0.49
CA ASP A 111 -12.06 11.01 0.32
C ASP A 111 -11.54 10.28 1.58
N PHE A 112 -10.62 10.92 2.30
CA PHE A 112 -9.93 10.33 3.44
C PHE A 112 -10.41 10.97 4.74
N SER A 113 -11.42 10.35 5.36
CA SER A 113 -11.91 10.68 6.70
C SER A 113 -11.97 9.42 7.55
N PHE A 114 -11.64 9.52 8.82
CA PHE A 114 -11.59 8.36 9.71
C PHE A 114 -11.74 8.76 11.18
N LYS A 115 -12.02 7.77 12.02
CA LYS A 115 -11.91 7.88 13.47
C LYS A 115 -10.65 7.18 13.94
N TYR A 116 -10.00 7.81 14.91
CA TYR A 116 -8.81 7.26 15.53
C TYR A 116 -8.71 7.71 16.99
N GLN A 117 -8.33 6.77 17.84
CA GLN A 117 -7.98 7.02 19.24
C GLN A 117 -6.53 6.57 19.47
N GLU A 118 -5.78 7.33 20.27
CA GLU A 118 -4.39 6.98 20.55
C GLU A 118 -4.28 5.57 21.12
N PHE A 119 -3.28 4.84 20.64
CA PHE A 119 -2.97 3.47 21.05
C PHE A 119 -4.03 2.42 20.72
N GLN A 120 -5.04 2.73 19.90
CA GLN A 120 -5.93 1.69 19.40
C GLN A 120 -5.14 0.69 18.54
N ASN A 121 -5.51 -0.59 18.62
CA ASN A 121 -4.84 -1.62 17.85
C ASN A 121 -5.25 -1.58 16.37
N PHE A 122 -4.28 -1.58 15.46
CA PHE A 122 -4.52 -1.67 14.02
C PHE A 122 -4.41 -3.12 13.58
N VAL A 123 -5.53 -3.69 13.18
CA VAL A 123 -5.62 -5.07 12.68
C VAL A 123 -6.33 -5.05 11.34
N PHE A 124 -5.73 -5.68 10.34
CA PHE A 124 -6.38 -5.90 9.05
C PHE A 124 -7.09 -7.25 9.06
N ASN A 125 -8.37 -7.24 8.74
CA ASN A 125 -9.14 -8.45 8.48
C ASN A 125 -9.54 -8.45 6.99
N PRO A 126 -9.11 -9.45 6.19
CA PRO A 126 -9.39 -9.47 4.76
C PRO A 126 -10.88 -9.70 4.42
N ALA A 127 -11.70 -10.10 5.39
CA ALA A 127 -13.09 -10.49 5.18
C ALA A 127 -14.12 -9.46 5.68
N GLN A 128 -13.71 -8.44 6.44
CA GLN A 128 -14.65 -7.50 7.04
C GLN A 128 -14.08 -6.09 7.24
N PHE A 129 -14.99 -5.13 7.38
CA PHE A 129 -14.66 -3.75 7.70
C PHE A 129 -14.31 -3.60 9.19
N GLU A 130 -13.09 -3.15 9.49
CA GLU A 130 -12.66 -2.84 10.85
C GLU A 130 -12.77 -1.33 11.15
N SER A 131 -12.18 -0.49 10.29
CA SER A 131 -12.31 0.95 10.32
C SER A 131 -12.01 1.54 8.95
N ASN A 132 -12.44 2.80 8.70
CA ASN A 132 -12.13 3.44 7.43
C ASN A 132 -10.63 3.69 7.25
N LEU A 133 -9.90 4.01 8.32
CA LEU A 133 -8.45 4.15 8.28
C LEU A 133 -7.78 2.87 7.78
N ILE A 134 -8.08 1.74 8.42
CA ILE A 134 -7.52 0.42 8.05
C ILE A 134 -7.92 0.04 6.62
N SER A 135 -9.18 0.24 6.24
CA SER A 135 -9.68 -0.09 4.90
C SER A 135 -8.97 0.73 3.81
N VAL A 136 -8.81 2.04 3.98
CA VAL A 136 -8.13 2.89 2.99
C VAL A 136 -6.66 2.52 2.87
N LEU A 137 -5.95 2.36 3.98
CA LEU A 137 -4.54 1.97 3.97
C LEU A 137 -4.34 0.62 3.30
N SER A 138 -5.11 -0.39 3.71
CA SER A 138 -5.03 -1.75 3.15
C SER A 138 -5.40 -1.80 1.67
N PHE A 139 -6.42 -1.04 1.24
CA PHE A 139 -6.80 -0.93 -0.16
C PHE A 139 -5.62 -0.46 -1.02
N HIS A 140 -4.94 0.61 -0.62
CA HIS A 140 -3.79 1.12 -1.35
C HIS A 140 -2.57 0.20 -1.28
N VAL A 141 -2.36 -0.50 -0.16
CA VAL A 141 -1.32 -1.54 -0.07
C VAL A 141 -1.55 -2.64 -1.11
N TYR A 142 -2.79 -3.16 -1.23
CA TYR A 142 -3.08 -4.18 -2.24
C TYR A 142 -2.98 -3.66 -3.67
N LEU A 143 -3.23 -2.38 -3.93
CA LEU A 143 -2.94 -1.79 -5.23
C LEU A 143 -1.44 -1.72 -5.52
N ILE A 144 -0.62 -1.29 -4.55
CA ILE A 144 0.84 -1.28 -4.67
C ILE A 144 1.35 -2.69 -4.98
N LEU A 145 0.94 -3.70 -4.19
CA LEU A 145 1.33 -5.10 -4.39
C LEU A 145 0.93 -5.62 -5.77
N GLY A 146 -0.27 -5.27 -6.22
CA GLY A 146 -0.78 -5.70 -7.52
C GLY A 146 -0.03 -5.08 -8.68
N ILE A 147 0.17 -3.77 -8.66
CA ILE A 147 0.88 -3.04 -9.71
C ILE A 147 2.36 -3.46 -9.76
N ASP A 148 3.02 -3.57 -8.60
CA ASP A 148 4.41 -4.04 -8.54
C ASP A 148 4.55 -5.44 -9.15
N SER A 149 3.68 -6.38 -8.76
CA SER A 149 3.68 -7.75 -9.29
C SER A 149 3.54 -7.76 -10.82
N ASP A 150 2.61 -6.98 -11.38
CA ASP A 150 2.37 -6.88 -12.83
C ASP A 150 3.57 -6.33 -13.60
N THR A 151 4.50 -5.62 -12.95
CA THR A 151 5.73 -5.15 -13.60
C THR A 151 6.76 -6.25 -13.82
N PHE A 152 6.64 -7.39 -13.11
CA PHE A 152 7.56 -8.53 -13.17
C PHE A 152 6.97 -9.74 -13.92
N GLU A 153 5.67 -9.97 -13.77
CA GLU A 153 4.99 -11.12 -14.36
C GLU A 153 3.58 -10.75 -14.81
N LEU A 154 3.23 -11.10 -16.03
CA LEU A 154 1.95 -10.75 -16.64
C LEU A 154 0.76 -11.30 -15.84
N ASN A 155 -0.18 -10.42 -15.48
CA ASN A 155 -1.39 -10.70 -14.70
C ASN A 155 -1.15 -11.27 -13.28
N SER A 156 0.06 -11.18 -12.74
CA SER A 156 0.37 -11.66 -11.39
C SER A 156 -0.25 -10.79 -10.29
N GLY A 157 -0.57 -9.52 -10.59
CA GLY A 157 -1.25 -8.59 -9.69
C GLY A 157 -2.72 -8.91 -9.42
N LYS A 158 -3.36 -9.75 -10.24
CA LYS A 158 -4.81 -10.00 -10.21
C LYS A 158 -5.36 -10.37 -8.83
N ARG A 159 -4.67 -11.25 -8.09
CA ARG A 159 -5.08 -11.65 -6.73
C ARG A 159 -5.12 -10.47 -5.75
N HIS A 160 -4.19 -9.54 -5.89
CA HIS A 160 -4.10 -8.35 -5.05
C HIS A 160 -5.22 -7.36 -5.38
N TYR A 161 -5.51 -7.15 -6.66
CA TYR A 161 -6.66 -6.35 -7.09
C TYR A 161 -7.99 -6.93 -6.62
N GLN A 162 -8.13 -8.25 -6.60
CA GLN A 162 -9.32 -8.91 -6.05
C GLN A 162 -9.46 -8.66 -4.55
N GLN A 163 -8.37 -8.65 -3.79
CA GLN A 163 -8.42 -8.29 -2.37
C GLN A 163 -8.77 -6.81 -2.18
N ALA A 164 -8.22 -5.90 -2.99
CA ALA A 164 -8.63 -4.48 -2.98
C ALA A 164 -10.13 -4.34 -3.32
N ARG A 165 -10.66 -5.14 -4.26
CA ARG A 165 -12.10 -5.18 -4.56
C ARG A 165 -12.93 -5.66 -3.36
N SER A 166 -12.51 -6.69 -2.66
CA SER A 166 -13.19 -7.16 -1.45
C SER A 166 -13.23 -6.08 -0.36
N ILE A 167 -12.14 -5.31 -0.20
CA ILE A 167 -12.11 -4.16 0.72
C ILE A 167 -13.14 -3.10 0.31
N LEU A 168 -13.24 -2.79 -0.97
CA LEU A 168 -14.27 -1.87 -1.48
C LEU A 168 -15.68 -2.40 -1.20
N ASP A 169 -15.92 -3.69 -1.47
CA ASP A 169 -17.26 -4.27 -1.38
C ASP A 169 -17.80 -4.18 0.05
N TYR A 170 -17.02 -4.55 1.10
CA TYR A 170 -17.51 -4.41 2.47
C TYR A 170 -17.50 -2.96 2.98
N SER A 171 -16.61 -2.09 2.46
CA SER A 171 -16.56 -0.68 2.86
C SER A 171 -17.69 0.14 2.22
N SER A 172 -18.23 -0.29 1.08
CA SER A 172 -19.31 0.41 0.35
C SER A 172 -20.61 0.53 1.13
N SER A 173 -20.84 -0.34 2.13
CA SER A 173 -21.99 -0.28 3.02
C SER A 173 -21.87 0.77 4.13
N THR A 174 -20.70 1.40 4.26
CA THR A 174 -20.44 2.44 5.26
C THR A 174 -20.86 3.82 4.76
N ASN A 175 -20.87 4.81 5.65
CA ASN A 175 -21.16 6.20 5.31
C ASN A 175 -19.91 7.01 4.89
N TYR A 176 -18.74 6.36 4.77
CA TYR A 176 -17.52 7.03 4.32
C TYR A 176 -17.52 7.19 2.80
N LEU A 177 -17.06 8.36 2.33
CA LEU A 177 -16.98 8.66 0.91
C LEU A 177 -15.83 7.89 0.21
N GLY A 178 -15.94 7.81 -1.12
CA GLY A 178 -14.90 7.22 -1.97
C GLY A 178 -15.07 5.73 -2.27
N TRP A 179 -16.01 5.05 -1.61
CA TRP A 179 -16.26 3.62 -1.79
C TRP A 179 -17.40 3.31 -2.77
N ASN A 180 -18.15 4.32 -3.21
CA ASN A 180 -19.30 4.14 -4.11
C ASN A 180 -19.16 4.97 -5.39
N ALA A 181 -19.77 4.51 -6.48
CA ALA A 181 -19.81 5.22 -7.76
C ALA A 181 -20.43 6.63 -7.67
N LYS A 182 -21.38 6.83 -6.74
CA LYS A 182 -22.07 8.12 -6.52
C LYS A 182 -21.20 9.16 -5.82
N ASP A 183 -20.07 8.76 -5.21
CA ASP A 183 -19.23 9.65 -4.41
C ASP A 183 -18.27 10.53 -5.27
N GLY A 184 -18.33 10.40 -6.59
CA GLY A 184 -17.49 11.15 -7.53
C GLY A 184 -16.88 10.24 -8.58
N ARG A 185 -16.12 10.81 -9.52
CA ARG A 185 -15.49 10.05 -10.62
C ARG A 185 -14.02 9.70 -10.39
N GLN A 186 -13.37 10.30 -9.40
CA GLN A 186 -11.96 10.08 -9.06
C GLN A 186 -11.88 9.58 -7.61
N ASN A 187 -12.27 8.33 -7.41
CA ASN A 187 -12.33 7.70 -6.10
C ASN A 187 -11.87 6.23 -6.15
N ARG A 188 -11.82 5.56 -5.00
CA ARG A 188 -11.42 4.16 -4.87
C ARG A 188 -12.30 3.20 -5.67
N TYR A 189 -13.61 3.51 -5.77
CA TYR A 189 -14.53 2.70 -6.57
C TYR A 189 -14.07 2.62 -8.03
N TYR A 190 -13.92 3.77 -8.70
CA TYR A 190 -13.52 3.78 -10.11
C TYR A 190 -12.08 3.31 -10.33
N LEU A 191 -11.21 3.51 -9.35
CA LEU A 191 -9.83 3.05 -9.46
C LEU A 191 -9.76 1.52 -9.60
N ILE A 192 -10.38 0.78 -8.69
CA ILE A 192 -10.36 -0.68 -8.75
C ILE A 192 -11.29 -1.26 -9.82
N ASP A 193 -12.43 -0.61 -10.07
CA ASP A 193 -13.36 -1.01 -11.12
C ASP A 193 -12.70 -0.94 -12.50
N ASN A 194 -11.96 0.12 -12.79
CA ASN A 194 -11.19 0.25 -14.03
C ASN A 194 -10.08 -0.79 -14.14
N ILE A 195 -9.28 -1.00 -13.09
CA ILE A 195 -8.19 -2.00 -13.10
C ILE A 195 -8.72 -3.40 -13.41
N LEU A 196 -9.88 -3.78 -12.86
CA LEU A 196 -10.49 -5.10 -13.07
C LEU A 196 -11.40 -5.17 -14.30
N SER A 197 -11.66 -4.04 -14.97
CA SER A 197 -12.56 -3.99 -16.12
C SER A 197 -11.96 -4.69 -17.34
N PRO A 198 -12.75 -5.48 -18.08
CA PRO A 198 -12.33 -6.01 -19.36
C PRO A 198 -11.91 -4.94 -20.38
N THR A 199 -12.40 -3.72 -20.24
CA THR A 199 -12.03 -2.57 -21.10
C THR A 199 -10.55 -2.21 -20.95
N PHE A 200 -9.98 -2.36 -19.76
CA PHE A 200 -8.59 -2.03 -19.45
C PHE A 200 -7.71 -3.29 -19.25
N LYS A 201 -8.11 -4.42 -19.83
CA LYS A 201 -7.39 -5.71 -19.71
C LYS A 201 -5.91 -5.64 -20.10
N GLU A 202 -5.55 -4.68 -20.97
CA GLU A 202 -4.17 -4.48 -21.42
C GLU A 202 -3.30 -3.73 -20.39
N PHE A 203 -3.87 -3.27 -19.28
CA PHE A 203 -3.13 -2.51 -18.27
C PHE A 203 -1.92 -3.30 -17.72
N SER A 204 -2.14 -4.55 -17.32
CA SER A 204 -1.07 -5.44 -16.85
C SER A 204 -0.01 -5.69 -17.95
N ASN A 205 -0.46 -5.87 -19.21
CA ASN A 205 0.45 -6.05 -20.36
C ASN A 205 1.33 -4.81 -20.59
N VAL A 206 0.78 -3.61 -20.44
CA VAL A 206 1.55 -2.35 -20.54
C VAL A 206 2.58 -2.27 -19.42
N LEU A 207 2.18 -2.51 -18.16
CA LEU A 207 3.10 -2.49 -17.03
C LEU A 207 4.26 -3.48 -17.22
N TYR A 208 3.95 -4.71 -17.57
CA TYR A 208 4.93 -5.76 -17.80
C TYR A 208 5.91 -5.38 -18.93
N ASN A 209 5.40 -5.02 -20.10
CA ASN A 209 6.25 -4.73 -21.25
C ASN A 209 7.08 -3.47 -21.05
N TYR A 210 6.51 -2.41 -20.48
CA TYR A 210 7.22 -1.16 -20.22
C TYR A 210 8.39 -1.37 -19.25
N HIS A 211 8.19 -2.16 -18.17
CA HIS A 211 9.23 -2.38 -17.19
C HIS A 211 10.20 -3.49 -17.61
N LEU A 212 9.73 -4.72 -17.72
CA LEU A 212 10.61 -5.87 -17.91
C LEU A 212 11.23 -5.92 -19.30
N ASN A 213 10.44 -5.62 -20.35
CA ASN A 213 10.92 -5.65 -21.73
C ASN A 213 11.45 -4.30 -22.23
N GLY A 214 11.14 -3.20 -21.56
CA GLY A 214 11.64 -1.86 -21.84
C GLY A 214 12.73 -1.43 -20.87
N LEU A 215 12.36 -0.86 -19.72
CA LEU A 215 13.30 -0.21 -18.79
C LEU A 215 14.41 -1.14 -18.31
N ASP A 216 14.08 -2.39 -17.95
CA ASP A 216 15.06 -3.35 -17.43
C ASP A 216 16.05 -3.86 -18.50
N LYS A 217 15.80 -3.61 -19.80
CA LYS A 217 16.71 -3.93 -20.89
C LYS A 217 17.50 -2.74 -21.42
N MET A 218 17.27 -1.53 -20.90
CA MET A 218 17.97 -0.33 -21.35
C MET A 218 19.49 -0.41 -21.17
N TYR A 219 19.98 -1.19 -20.23
CA TYR A 219 21.40 -1.38 -20.03
C TYR A 219 22.07 -2.19 -21.17
N GLU A 220 21.32 -3.03 -21.89
CA GLU A 220 21.81 -3.79 -23.05
C GLU A 220 21.81 -2.94 -24.32
N ASP A 221 20.70 -2.28 -24.62
CA ASP A 221 20.55 -1.41 -25.80
C ASP A 221 19.43 -0.37 -25.57
N ALA A 222 19.82 0.84 -25.17
CA ALA A 222 18.90 1.93 -24.89
C ALA A 222 18.07 2.38 -26.13
N LYS A 223 18.51 2.07 -27.35
CA LYS A 223 17.76 2.42 -28.58
C LYS A 223 16.65 1.43 -28.87
N LYS A 224 16.85 0.15 -28.56
CA LYS A 224 15.83 -0.89 -28.78
C LYS A 224 14.80 -0.94 -27.67
N SER A 225 15.14 -0.42 -26.49
CA SER A 225 14.28 -0.43 -25.29
C SER A 225 13.34 0.79 -25.20
N LYS A 226 13.42 1.71 -26.16
CA LYS A 226 12.49 2.82 -26.36
C LYS A 226 11.35 2.43 -27.28
#